data_e2d365670f2fa0b4f37c400f7bcb68e8
#
_entry.id   e2d365670f2fa0b4f37c400f7bcb68e8
#
_cell.length_a   1.000
_cell.length_b   1.000
_cell.length_c   1.000
_cell.angle_alpha   90.00
_cell.angle_beta   90.00
_cell.angle_gamma   90.00
#
_symmetry.space_group_name_H-M   'P 1'
#
loop_
_entity.id
_entity.type
_entity.pdbx_description
1 polymer ?
#
loop_
_entity_poly.entity_id
_entity_poly.type
_entity_poly.pdbx_seq_one_letter_code
_entity_poly.pdbx_strand_id
1 'polypeptide(L)'
;VIAYHLYQDENLQTIDLAYPHLVKDVLPQYLSGFFLAVLLGAVFSSFNSLLNSAATLFCLDVYKPFKKDKVSDEKLIRVAKITSIVIAVLSFITAPLLMFAPEGLWQIIRIFTGFYNIPVITIVLVGLFTKRVPALAAKVAIIFHVIAYGLLKFVWEVDINFIHIYAILFAIELAIMLTIGRLYPMTTPWHFTAKAEVNMTPWRYAIPCAIVLVGLIATLYLMFSPVGFVNGLSNAFVPALVGLWAICFVAIGISLKWWRVKYEQGLKRLASQHA
;
A
#
# COMPACT_ATOMS: atom_id res chain seq x y z
N VAL A 1 -17.20 12.50 1.72
CA VAL A 1 -18.64 12.45 1.39
C VAL A 1 -19.42 13.36 2.34
N ILE A 2 -19.38 13.13 3.69
CA ILE A 2 -20.14 13.93 4.67
C ILE A 2 -19.79 15.43 4.55
N ALA A 3 -18.50 15.77 4.59
CA ALA A 3 -18.06 17.16 4.45
C ALA A 3 -18.49 17.80 3.11
N TYR A 4 -18.47 17.01 2.03
CA TYR A 4 -18.95 17.50 0.73
C TYR A 4 -20.43 17.89 0.76
N HIS A 5 -21.28 17.04 1.37
CA HIS A 5 -22.72 17.35 1.47
C HIS A 5 -23.02 18.51 2.43
N LEU A 6 -22.23 18.69 3.48
CA LEU A 6 -22.44 19.78 4.44
C LEU A 6 -21.93 21.13 3.94
N TYR A 7 -20.84 21.14 3.17
CA TYR A 7 -20.10 22.35 2.79
C TYR A 7 -20.06 22.60 1.28
N GLN A 8 -20.89 21.91 0.47
CA GLN A 8 -20.93 22.10 -0.99
C GLN A 8 -21.29 23.53 -1.40
N ASP A 9 -22.09 24.23 -0.55
CA ASP A 9 -22.53 25.60 -0.78
C ASP A 9 -21.60 26.64 -0.13
N GLU A 10 -20.63 26.21 0.68
CA GLU A 10 -19.60 27.04 1.27
C GLU A 10 -18.35 27.04 0.38
N ASN A 11 -17.92 28.24 -0.03
CA ASN A 11 -16.69 28.42 -0.80
C ASN A 11 -15.46 28.18 0.09
N LEU A 12 -15.17 26.92 0.41
CA LEU A 12 -13.93 26.55 1.10
C LEU A 12 -12.74 26.89 0.19
N GLN A 13 -11.79 27.66 0.73
CA GLN A 13 -10.59 28.09 -0.03
C GLN A 13 -9.76 26.91 -0.54
N THR A 14 -9.71 25.83 0.22
CA THR A 14 -9.02 24.60 -0.14
C THR A 14 -9.78 23.38 0.38
N ILE A 15 -9.66 22.25 -0.32
CA ILE A 15 -10.27 20.98 0.08
C ILE A 15 -9.75 20.47 1.43
N ASP A 16 -8.53 20.87 1.81
CA ASP A 16 -7.89 20.48 3.06
C ASP A 16 -8.58 21.10 4.30
N LEU A 17 -9.35 22.18 4.11
CA LEU A 17 -10.12 22.80 5.19
C LEU A 17 -11.42 22.06 5.52
N ALA A 18 -11.90 21.18 4.65
CA ALA A 18 -13.16 20.47 4.86
C ALA A 18 -13.17 19.61 6.13
N TYR A 19 -12.07 18.93 6.43
CA TYR A 19 -11.95 18.11 7.63
C TYR A 19 -11.89 18.93 8.93
N PRO A 20 -11.05 19.96 9.05
CA PRO A 20 -11.06 20.84 10.22
C PRO A 20 -12.42 21.52 10.47
N HIS A 21 -13.13 21.96 9.43
CA HIS A 21 -14.48 22.53 9.55
C HIS A 21 -15.46 21.49 10.10
N LEU A 22 -15.47 20.29 9.53
CA LEU A 22 -16.34 19.21 10.01
C LEU A 22 -16.08 18.89 11.48
N VAL A 23 -14.81 18.79 11.88
CA VAL A 23 -14.44 18.53 13.28
C VAL A 23 -14.93 19.66 14.20
N LYS A 24 -14.78 20.92 13.79
CA LYS A 24 -15.21 22.08 14.55
C LYS A 24 -16.73 22.09 14.78
N ASP A 25 -17.50 21.71 13.76
CA ASP A 25 -18.96 21.79 13.79
C ASP A 25 -19.61 20.60 14.51
N VAL A 26 -18.99 19.42 14.38
CA VAL A 26 -19.56 18.16 14.96
C VAL A 26 -19.04 17.90 16.37
N LEU A 27 -17.82 18.35 16.69
CA LEU A 27 -17.20 18.00 17.96
C LEU A 27 -17.61 18.97 19.07
N PRO A 28 -18.21 18.49 20.19
CA PRO A 28 -18.50 19.32 21.34
C PRO A 28 -17.23 19.96 21.91
N GLN A 29 -17.32 21.22 22.31
CA GLN A 29 -16.15 22.01 22.74
C GLN A 29 -15.35 21.36 23.87
N TYR A 30 -15.99 20.66 24.80
CA TYR A 30 -15.33 19.95 25.89
C TYR A 30 -14.53 18.72 25.46
N LEU A 31 -14.77 18.16 24.27
CA LEU A 31 -13.99 17.05 23.69
C LEU A 31 -12.82 17.53 22.80
N SER A 32 -12.73 18.81 22.48
CA SER A 32 -11.72 19.33 21.56
C SER A 32 -10.29 19.06 22.02
N GLY A 33 -10.02 19.19 23.32
CA GLY A 33 -8.69 18.88 23.88
C GLY A 33 -8.34 17.40 23.81
N PHE A 34 -9.30 16.51 24.06
CA PHE A 34 -9.13 15.07 23.93
C PHE A 34 -8.87 14.68 22.46
N PHE A 35 -9.68 15.23 21.55
CA PHE A 35 -9.49 15.00 20.12
C PHE A 35 -8.11 15.45 19.63
N LEU A 36 -7.66 16.65 20.05
CA LEU A 36 -6.33 17.15 19.71
C LEU A 36 -5.22 16.23 20.23
N ALA A 37 -5.33 15.73 21.45
CA ALA A 37 -4.37 14.78 22.00
C ALA A 37 -4.32 13.47 21.21
N VAL A 38 -5.47 12.93 20.80
CA VAL A 38 -5.55 11.73 19.95
C VAL A 38 -4.93 11.99 18.59
N LEU A 39 -5.24 13.13 17.96
CA LEU A 39 -4.70 13.52 16.66
C LEU A 39 -3.17 13.64 16.72
N LEU A 40 -2.64 14.36 17.72
CA LEU A 40 -1.20 14.47 17.91
C LEU A 40 -0.54 13.10 18.15
N GLY A 41 -1.16 12.26 18.98
CA GLY A 41 -0.69 10.88 19.19
C GLY A 41 -0.59 10.06 17.92
N ALA A 42 -1.62 10.15 17.05
CA ALA A 42 -1.64 9.46 15.76
C ALA A 42 -0.55 9.99 14.81
N VAL A 43 -0.37 11.31 14.74
CA VAL A 43 0.68 11.95 13.93
C VAL A 43 2.07 11.54 14.41
N PHE A 44 2.36 11.63 15.71
CA PHE A 44 3.65 11.24 16.27
C PHE A 44 3.95 9.75 16.09
N SER A 45 2.95 8.89 16.25
CA SER A 45 3.09 7.45 16.02
C SER A 45 3.47 7.15 14.57
N SER A 46 2.78 7.75 13.62
CA SER A 46 3.07 7.59 12.19
C SER A 46 4.43 8.14 11.81
N PHE A 47 4.78 9.34 12.29
CA PHE A 47 6.07 9.98 12.04
C PHE A 47 7.23 9.15 12.57
N ASN A 48 7.13 8.66 13.81
CA ASN A 48 8.17 7.82 14.42
C ASN A 48 8.35 6.49 13.64
N SER A 49 7.26 5.87 13.21
CA SER A 49 7.27 4.65 12.41
C SER A 49 7.97 4.86 11.06
N LEU A 50 7.67 5.96 10.37
CA LEU A 50 8.29 6.32 9.09
C LEU A 50 9.78 6.61 9.25
N LEU A 51 10.18 7.37 10.28
CA LEU A 51 11.59 7.65 10.57
C LEU A 51 12.38 6.37 10.82
N ASN A 52 11.83 5.47 11.64
CA ASN A 52 12.49 4.21 11.97
C ASN A 52 12.64 3.33 10.71
N SER A 53 11.60 3.23 9.90
CA SER A 53 11.64 2.48 8.64
C SER A 53 12.66 3.07 7.66
N ALA A 54 12.65 4.38 7.45
CA ALA A 54 13.58 5.05 6.55
C ALA A 54 15.04 4.91 7.00
N ALA A 55 15.31 5.07 8.29
CA ALA A 55 16.65 4.89 8.87
C ALA A 55 17.14 3.44 8.74
N THR A 56 16.25 2.46 8.95
CA THR A 56 16.58 1.04 8.82
C THR A 56 16.90 0.69 7.37
N LEU A 57 16.06 1.10 6.41
CA LEU A 57 16.30 0.89 4.98
C LEU A 57 17.62 1.53 4.55
N PHE A 58 17.88 2.78 4.95
CA PHE A 58 19.15 3.43 4.63
C PHE A 58 20.35 2.65 5.18
N CYS A 59 20.28 2.21 6.44
CA CYS A 59 21.38 1.49 7.07
C CYS A 59 21.63 0.12 6.44
N LEU A 60 20.57 -0.65 6.15
CA LEU A 60 20.69 -2.02 5.68
C LEU A 60 20.91 -2.11 4.17
N ASP A 61 20.22 -1.27 3.39
CA ASP A 61 20.21 -1.37 1.95
C ASP A 61 21.21 -0.43 1.26
N VAL A 62 21.64 0.66 1.93
CA VAL A 62 22.58 1.63 1.39
C VAL A 62 23.91 1.58 2.13
N TYR A 63 23.92 1.87 3.43
CA TYR A 63 25.15 2.04 4.19
C TYR A 63 25.94 0.74 4.36
N LYS A 64 25.29 -0.35 4.75
CA LYS A 64 25.92 -1.65 5.00
C LYS A 64 26.57 -2.24 3.73
N PRO A 65 25.87 -2.33 2.58
CA PRO A 65 26.48 -2.81 1.34
C PRO A 65 27.62 -1.90 0.85
N PHE A 66 27.47 -0.57 0.99
CA PHE A 66 28.53 0.38 0.62
C PHE A 66 29.82 0.18 1.42
N LYS A 67 29.71 -0.25 2.68
CA LYS A 67 30.85 -0.61 3.55
C LYS A 67 31.25 -2.08 3.45
N LYS A 68 30.77 -2.82 2.42
CA LYS A 68 31.08 -4.24 2.15
C LYS A 68 30.83 -5.12 3.38
N ASP A 69 29.70 -4.93 4.04
CA ASP A 69 29.25 -5.68 5.24
C ASP A 69 30.21 -5.71 6.45
N LYS A 70 31.26 -4.88 6.44
CA LYS A 70 32.26 -4.76 7.54
C LYS A 70 31.85 -3.71 8.56
N VAL A 71 30.63 -3.78 9.06
CA VAL A 71 30.12 -2.79 10.02
C VAL A 71 29.57 -3.50 11.26
N SER A 72 30.02 -3.08 12.44
CA SER A 72 29.46 -3.57 13.72
C SER A 72 28.05 -3.05 13.94
N ASP A 73 27.25 -3.81 14.68
CA ASP A 73 25.86 -3.44 15.01
C ASP A 73 25.76 -2.11 15.76
N GLU A 74 26.72 -1.81 16.63
CA GLU A 74 26.79 -0.51 17.33
C GLU A 74 26.94 0.66 16.37
N LYS A 75 27.77 0.50 15.31
CA LYS A 75 27.92 1.53 14.28
C LYS A 75 26.66 1.67 13.44
N LEU A 76 25.98 0.57 13.11
CA LEU A 76 24.69 0.61 12.39
C LEU A 76 23.65 1.37 13.21
N ILE A 77 23.53 1.11 14.50
CA ILE A 77 22.59 1.82 15.37
C ILE A 77 22.91 3.32 15.45
N ARG A 78 24.20 3.69 15.53
CA ARG A 78 24.62 5.10 15.52
C ARG A 78 24.26 5.78 14.19
N VAL A 79 24.53 5.13 13.06
CA VAL A 79 24.17 5.65 11.74
C VAL A 79 22.65 5.78 11.61
N ALA A 80 21.88 4.80 12.08
CA ALA A 80 20.42 4.87 12.08
C ALA A 80 19.89 6.08 12.85
N LYS A 81 20.43 6.35 14.05
CA LYS A 81 20.08 7.55 14.85
C LYS A 81 20.38 8.85 14.12
N ILE A 82 21.58 8.96 13.52
CA ILE A 82 21.97 10.16 12.77
C ILE A 82 21.05 10.33 11.55
N THR A 83 20.79 9.27 10.81
CA THR A 83 19.89 9.28 9.64
C THR A 83 18.49 9.73 10.04
N SER A 84 17.95 9.22 11.16
CA SER A 84 16.64 9.65 11.66
C SER A 84 16.61 11.15 11.98
N ILE A 85 17.65 11.67 12.64
CA ILE A 85 17.74 13.11 12.94
C ILE A 85 17.81 13.94 11.66
N VAL A 86 18.63 13.53 10.69
CA VAL A 86 18.76 14.24 9.40
C VAL A 86 17.41 14.26 8.68
N ILE A 87 16.73 13.11 8.59
CA ILE A 87 15.41 13.03 7.93
C ILE A 87 14.38 13.90 8.68
N ALA A 88 14.38 13.87 10.02
CA ALA A 88 13.47 14.69 10.80
C ALA A 88 13.71 16.19 10.57
N VAL A 89 14.95 16.65 10.57
CA VAL A 89 15.29 18.05 10.29
C VAL A 89 14.88 18.45 8.87
N LEU A 90 15.19 17.62 7.88
CA LEU A 90 14.77 17.88 6.50
C LEU A 90 13.24 17.94 6.37
N SER A 91 12.51 17.03 7.02
CA SER A 91 11.05 17.06 7.06
C SER A 91 10.51 18.34 7.68
N PHE A 92 11.14 18.82 8.74
CA PHE A 92 10.76 20.08 9.41
C PHE A 92 10.98 21.31 8.52
N ILE A 93 12.04 21.30 7.70
CA ILE A 93 12.34 22.38 6.75
C ILE A 93 11.38 22.34 5.55
N THR A 94 11.03 21.14 5.08
CA THR A 94 10.18 20.98 3.90
C THR A 94 8.69 21.13 4.19
N ALA A 95 8.24 20.81 5.42
CA ALA A 95 6.82 20.87 5.78
C ALA A 95 6.16 22.24 5.51
N PRO A 96 6.76 23.39 5.85
CA PRO A 96 6.18 24.70 5.56
C PRO A 96 6.04 24.98 4.06
N LEU A 97 6.91 24.40 3.22
CA LEU A 97 6.85 24.60 1.76
C LEU A 97 5.59 23.95 1.14
N LEU A 98 5.07 22.90 1.80
CA LEU A 98 3.85 22.24 1.35
C LEU A 98 2.58 23.09 1.57
N MET A 99 2.64 24.12 2.40
CA MET A 99 1.52 25.07 2.58
C MET A 99 1.24 25.89 1.31
N PHE A 100 2.23 26.03 0.42
CA PHE A 100 2.09 26.74 -0.86
C PHE A 100 1.59 25.82 -1.99
N ALA A 101 1.16 24.61 -1.68
CA ALA A 101 0.67 23.64 -2.65
C ALA A 101 -0.70 24.05 -3.22
N PRO A 102 -0.82 24.35 -4.52
CA PRO A 102 -2.06 24.92 -5.10
C PRO A 102 -3.22 23.91 -5.13
N GLU A 103 -2.94 22.61 -5.19
CA GLU A 103 -3.97 21.56 -5.31
C GLU A 103 -4.34 20.89 -3.97
N GLY A 104 -3.82 21.41 -2.85
CA GLY A 104 -3.95 20.79 -1.54
C GLY A 104 -2.87 19.73 -1.24
N LEU A 105 -2.55 19.59 0.04
CA LEU A 105 -1.47 18.72 0.52
C LEU A 105 -1.70 17.25 0.16
N TRP A 106 -2.94 16.77 0.28
CA TRP A 106 -3.28 15.38 -0.01
C TRP A 106 -3.03 15.00 -1.47
N GLN A 107 -3.39 15.87 -2.39
CA GLN A 107 -3.21 15.65 -3.82
C GLN A 107 -1.72 15.57 -4.19
N ILE A 108 -0.90 16.48 -3.66
CA ILE A 108 0.55 16.45 -3.88
C ILE A 108 1.18 15.15 -3.35
N ILE A 109 0.85 14.76 -2.12
CA ILE A 109 1.36 13.49 -1.56
C ILE A 109 0.99 12.33 -2.48
N ARG A 110 -0.25 12.27 -2.99
CA ARG A 110 -0.71 11.21 -3.89
C ARG A 110 0.04 11.20 -5.21
N ILE A 111 0.30 12.35 -5.80
CA ILE A 111 1.06 12.46 -7.05
C ILE A 111 2.50 11.95 -6.84
N PHE A 112 3.18 12.40 -5.79
CA PHE A 112 4.56 11.98 -5.54
C PHE A 112 4.68 10.50 -5.14
N THR A 113 3.75 9.98 -4.34
CA THR A 113 3.75 8.55 -3.99
C THR A 113 3.47 7.66 -5.19
N GLY A 114 2.82 8.19 -6.22
CA GLY A 114 2.61 7.50 -7.50
C GLY A 114 3.90 7.03 -8.16
N PHE A 115 4.99 7.79 -8.04
CA PHE A 115 6.28 7.43 -8.65
C PHE A 115 6.87 6.12 -8.17
N TYR A 116 6.57 5.66 -6.98
CA TYR A 116 7.17 4.45 -6.41
C TYR A 116 6.17 3.36 -6.02
N ASN A 117 4.94 3.74 -5.65
CA ASN A 117 3.95 2.75 -5.17
C ASN A 117 3.61 1.72 -6.26
N ILE A 118 3.35 2.18 -7.47
CA ILE A 118 2.91 1.29 -8.56
C ILE A 118 4.00 0.32 -8.99
N PRO A 119 5.22 0.77 -9.35
CA PRO A 119 6.28 -0.16 -9.71
C PRO A 119 6.68 -1.09 -8.57
N VAL A 120 6.65 -0.64 -7.31
CA VAL A 120 6.94 -1.51 -6.16
C VAL A 120 5.89 -2.62 -6.04
N ILE A 121 4.60 -2.30 -6.13
CA ILE A 121 3.53 -3.30 -6.10
C ILE A 121 3.68 -4.29 -7.26
N THR A 122 3.94 -3.81 -8.47
CA THR A 122 4.11 -4.66 -9.66
C THR A 122 5.29 -5.62 -9.47
N ILE A 123 6.43 -5.12 -9.02
CA ILE A 123 7.64 -5.93 -8.77
C ILE A 123 7.39 -6.98 -7.71
N VAL A 124 6.76 -6.61 -6.60
CA VAL A 124 6.45 -7.54 -5.51
C VAL A 124 5.48 -8.63 -5.99
N LEU A 125 4.41 -8.26 -6.69
CA LEU A 125 3.46 -9.24 -7.22
C LEU A 125 4.12 -10.20 -8.21
N VAL A 126 4.87 -9.69 -9.19
CA VAL A 126 5.58 -10.54 -10.14
C VAL A 126 6.61 -11.41 -9.43
N GLY A 127 7.36 -10.87 -8.46
CA GLY A 127 8.34 -11.63 -7.68
C GLY A 127 7.72 -12.76 -6.84
N LEU A 128 6.54 -12.54 -6.28
CA LEU A 128 5.83 -13.58 -5.50
C LEU A 128 5.21 -14.68 -6.37
N PHE A 129 4.64 -14.29 -7.51
CA PHE A 129 3.91 -15.25 -8.36
C PHE A 129 4.76 -15.89 -9.45
N THR A 130 5.96 -15.36 -9.74
CA THR A 130 6.87 -15.91 -10.75
C THR A 130 8.21 -16.29 -10.14
N LYS A 131 8.85 -17.32 -10.71
CA LYS A 131 10.11 -17.86 -10.17
C LYS A 131 11.32 -17.60 -11.07
N ARG A 132 11.12 -17.10 -12.29
CA ARG A 132 12.17 -16.99 -13.31
C ARG A 132 12.32 -15.59 -13.91
N VAL A 133 11.57 -14.61 -13.44
CA VAL A 133 11.69 -13.23 -13.91
C VAL A 133 12.99 -12.62 -13.34
N PRO A 134 13.90 -12.12 -14.20
CA PRO A 134 15.18 -11.59 -13.75
C PRO A 134 15.04 -10.20 -13.12
N ALA A 135 16.01 -9.82 -12.28
CA ALA A 135 16.08 -8.49 -11.68
C ALA A 135 16.14 -7.35 -12.71
N LEU A 136 16.61 -7.64 -13.94
CA LEU A 136 16.59 -6.69 -15.07
C LEU A 136 15.16 -6.22 -15.36
N ALA A 137 14.16 -7.12 -15.31
CA ALA A 137 12.76 -6.76 -15.55
C ALA A 137 12.26 -5.71 -14.55
N ALA A 138 12.61 -5.85 -13.26
CA ALA A 138 12.26 -4.89 -12.22
C ALA A 138 12.92 -3.52 -12.48
N LYS A 139 14.20 -3.49 -12.86
CA LYS A 139 14.91 -2.25 -13.17
C LYS A 139 14.29 -1.51 -14.36
N VAL A 140 13.96 -2.25 -15.42
CA VAL A 140 13.29 -1.69 -16.62
C VAL A 140 11.91 -1.16 -16.27
N ALA A 141 11.12 -1.89 -15.46
CA ALA A 141 9.79 -1.44 -15.03
C ALA A 141 9.86 -0.13 -14.23
N ILE A 142 10.78 -0.01 -13.27
CA ILE A 142 10.95 1.24 -12.49
C ILE A 142 11.34 2.41 -13.39
N ILE A 143 12.33 2.23 -14.25
CA ILE A 143 12.81 3.30 -15.14
C ILE A 143 11.68 3.72 -16.09
N PHE A 144 10.99 2.76 -16.69
CA PHE A 144 9.84 3.02 -17.54
C PHE A 144 8.75 3.81 -16.78
N HIS A 145 8.41 3.37 -15.57
CA HIS A 145 7.38 4.04 -14.77
C HIS A 145 7.72 5.49 -14.47
N VAL A 146 8.92 5.73 -13.94
CA VAL A 146 9.37 7.08 -13.57
C VAL A 146 9.31 8.02 -14.77
N ILE A 147 9.77 7.56 -15.94
CA ILE A 147 9.74 8.37 -17.16
C ILE A 147 8.31 8.56 -17.66
N ALA A 148 7.54 7.47 -17.80
CA ALA A 148 6.18 7.53 -18.35
C ALA A 148 5.24 8.33 -17.45
N TYR A 149 5.26 8.08 -16.14
CA TYR A 149 4.45 8.82 -15.19
C TYR A 149 4.84 10.30 -15.11
N GLY A 150 6.16 10.59 -15.09
CA GLY A 150 6.67 11.95 -15.09
C GLY A 150 6.25 12.72 -16.34
N LEU A 151 6.36 12.13 -17.52
CA LEU A 151 5.90 12.73 -18.77
C LEU A 151 4.41 12.96 -18.80
N LEU A 152 3.61 11.97 -18.40
CA LEU A 152 2.14 12.07 -18.38
C LEU A 152 1.64 13.14 -17.42
N LYS A 153 2.29 13.32 -16.26
CA LYS A 153 1.80 14.21 -15.21
C LYS A 153 2.38 15.62 -15.29
N PHE A 154 3.64 15.79 -15.70
CA PHE A 154 4.32 17.09 -15.62
C PHE A 154 4.65 17.71 -17.00
N VAL A 155 4.63 16.95 -18.08
CA VAL A 155 4.95 17.46 -19.42
C VAL A 155 3.70 17.56 -20.29
N TRP A 156 2.91 16.47 -20.33
CA TRP A 156 1.70 16.45 -21.17
C TRP A 156 0.43 16.89 -20.41
N GLU A 157 0.51 16.99 -19.08
CA GLU A 157 -0.60 17.42 -18.21
C GLU A 157 -1.93 16.79 -18.61
N VAL A 158 -1.89 15.45 -18.83
CA VAL A 158 -3.04 14.70 -19.35
C VAL A 158 -4.21 14.83 -18.37
N ASP A 159 -5.35 15.29 -18.84
CA ASP A 159 -6.58 15.47 -18.07
C ASP A 159 -7.26 14.09 -17.81
N ILE A 160 -6.51 13.18 -17.25
CA ILE A 160 -6.97 11.87 -16.79
C ILE A 160 -6.68 11.80 -15.29
N ASN A 161 -7.67 11.34 -14.52
CA ASN A 161 -7.46 11.10 -13.10
C ASN A 161 -6.25 10.18 -12.87
N PHE A 162 -5.36 10.57 -11.97
CA PHE A 162 -4.11 9.85 -11.67
C PHE A 162 -4.33 8.37 -11.31
N ILE A 163 -5.51 8.00 -10.77
CA ILE A 163 -5.87 6.61 -10.46
C ILE A 163 -5.95 5.78 -11.74
N HIS A 164 -6.52 6.33 -12.82
CA HIS A 164 -6.55 5.63 -14.11
C HIS A 164 -5.16 5.51 -14.73
N ILE A 165 -4.32 6.54 -14.60
CA ILE A 165 -2.93 6.49 -15.01
C ILE A 165 -2.20 5.36 -14.28
N TYR A 166 -2.40 5.21 -12.97
CA TYR A 166 -1.83 4.12 -12.18
C TYR A 166 -2.25 2.74 -12.69
N ALA A 167 -3.54 2.56 -12.99
CA ALA A 167 -4.03 1.28 -13.50
C ALA A 167 -3.43 0.93 -14.87
N ILE A 168 -3.33 1.91 -15.77
CA ILE A 168 -2.73 1.72 -17.10
C ILE A 168 -1.24 1.37 -16.98
N LEU A 169 -0.48 2.15 -16.19
CA LEU A 169 0.95 1.92 -15.99
C LEU A 169 1.20 0.57 -15.32
N PHE A 170 0.41 0.20 -14.32
CA PHE A 170 0.48 -1.12 -13.69
C PHE A 170 0.33 -2.25 -14.71
N ALA A 171 -0.67 -2.17 -15.61
CA ALA A 171 -0.89 -3.18 -16.63
C ALA A 171 0.28 -3.26 -17.63
N ILE A 172 0.82 -2.11 -18.04
CA ILE A 172 1.98 -2.06 -18.94
C ILE A 172 3.22 -2.63 -18.26
N GLU A 173 3.50 -2.27 -17.02
CA GLU A 173 4.64 -2.79 -16.25
C GLU A 173 4.55 -4.29 -16.05
N LEU A 174 3.37 -4.79 -15.72
CA LEU A 174 3.12 -6.23 -15.62
C LEU A 174 3.44 -6.93 -16.94
N ALA A 175 3.01 -6.38 -18.06
CA ALA A 175 3.31 -6.90 -19.40
C ALA A 175 4.82 -6.86 -19.70
N ILE A 176 5.50 -5.74 -19.41
CA ILE A 176 6.96 -5.59 -19.58
C ILE A 176 7.70 -6.66 -18.76
N MET A 177 7.38 -6.78 -17.47
CA MET A 177 8.07 -7.72 -16.59
C MET A 177 7.86 -9.19 -17.02
N LEU A 178 6.65 -9.56 -17.37
CA LEU A 178 6.33 -10.93 -17.84
C LEU A 178 6.98 -11.22 -19.20
N THR A 179 7.02 -10.24 -20.10
CA THR A 179 7.69 -10.38 -21.40
C THR A 179 9.19 -10.56 -21.24
N ILE A 180 9.85 -9.72 -20.43
CA ILE A 180 11.29 -9.88 -20.15
C ILE A 180 11.54 -11.23 -19.45
N GLY A 181 10.66 -11.65 -18.54
CA GLY A 181 10.77 -12.94 -17.87
C GLY A 181 10.65 -14.15 -18.82
N ARG A 182 9.91 -13.99 -19.93
CA ARG A 182 9.82 -15.02 -20.99
C ARG A 182 11.02 -15.00 -21.94
N LEU A 183 11.49 -13.81 -22.32
CA LEU A 183 12.61 -13.66 -23.27
C LEU A 183 13.97 -13.98 -22.61
N TYR A 184 14.15 -13.58 -21.35
CA TYR A 184 15.40 -13.73 -20.61
C TYR A 184 15.16 -14.39 -19.24
N PRO A 185 14.66 -15.66 -19.21
CA PRO A 185 14.36 -16.30 -17.94
C PRO A 185 15.65 -16.56 -17.15
N MET A 186 15.57 -16.47 -15.82
CA MET A 186 16.67 -16.88 -14.94
C MET A 186 16.95 -18.38 -15.10
N THR A 187 18.22 -18.74 -15.18
CA THR A 187 18.68 -20.14 -15.28
C THR A 187 18.29 -20.97 -14.06
N THR A 188 18.45 -20.38 -12.86
CA THR A 188 18.03 -20.99 -11.59
C THR A 188 16.74 -20.32 -11.12
N PRO A 189 15.65 -21.09 -10.91
CA PRO A 189 14.44 -20.55 -10.33
C PRO A 189 14.73 -19.99 -8.94
N TRP A 190 14.19 -18.81 -8.65
CA TRP A 190 14.29 -18.25 -7.31
C TRP A 190 13.45 -19.06 -6.31
N HIS A 191 14.04 -19.37 -5.19
CA HIS A 191 13.39 -20.04 -4.07
C HIS A 191 13.52 -19.18 -2.83
N PHE A 192 12.40 -18.97 -2.14
CA PHE A 192 12.42 -18.30 -0.85
C PHE A 192 13.04 -19.24 0.20
N THR A 193 14.25 -18.94 0.64
CA THR A 193 14.87 -19.60 1.79
C THR A 193 14.45 -18.85 3.05
N ALA A 194 13.44 -19.34 3.74
CA ALA A 194 13.10 -18.83 5.06
C ALA A 194 14.25 -19.13 6.03
N LYS A 195 14.94 -18.12 6.54
CA LYS A 195 15.78 -18.29 7.73
C LYS A 195 14.84 -18.56 8.90
N ALA A 196 14.96 -19.73 9.50
CA ALA A 196 13.97 -20.38 10.36
C ALA A 196 13.86 -19.79 11.79
N GLU A 197 13.76 -18.47 11.93
CA GLU A 197 13.46 -17.86 13.24
C GLU A 197 11.95 -17.73 13.51
N VAL A 198 11.12 -17.92 12.49
CA VAL A 198 9.67 -17.78 12.57
C VAL A 198 9.00 -19.11 12.26
N ASN A 199 8.02 -19.50 13.06
CA ASN A 199 7.22 -20.68 12.80
C ASN A 199 6.42 -20.51 11.48
N MET A 200 6.86 -21.20 10.43
CA MET A 200 6.26 -21.14 9.08
C MET A 200 5.13 -22.18 8.89
N THR A 201 4.56 -22.72 9.96
CA THR A 201 3.43 -23.64 9.87
C THR A 201 2.26 -22.94 9.16
N PRO A 202 1.71 -23.51 8.06
CA PRO A 202 0.62 -22.87 7.34
C PRO A 202 -0.62 -22.74 8.23
N TRP A 203 -1.26 -21.57 8.21
CA TRP A 203 -2.51 -21.39 8.94
C TRP A 203 -3.69 -22.00 8.18
N ARG A 204 -4.39 -22.94 8.82
CA ARG A 204 -5.48 -23.70 8.21
C ARG A 204 -6.61 -22.83 7.63
N TYR A 205 -6.90 -21.70 8.25
CA TYR A 205 -8.01 -20.85 7.88
C TYR A 205 -7.59 -19.58 7.11
N ALA A 206 -6.34 -19.49 6.65
CA ALA A 206 -5.81 -18.31 5.97
C ALA A 206 -6.67 -17.88 4.77
N ILE A 207 -6.98 -18.81 3.86
CA ILE A 207 -7.77 -18.51 2.66
C ILE A 207 -9.23 -18.19 2.99
N PRO A 208 -9.95 -18.97 3.82
CA PRO A 208 -11.29 -18.58 4.26
C PRO A 208 -11.36 -17.19 4.87
N CYS A 209 -10.43 -16.85 5.78
CA CYS A 209 -10.38 -15.52 6.36
C CYS A 209 -10.10 -14.42 5.34
N ALA A 210 -9.20 -14.66 4.37
CA ALA A 210 -8.95 -13.72 3.29
C ALA A 210 -10.22 -13.46 2.45
N ILE A 211 -10.99 -14.51 2.13
CA ILE A 211 -12.26 -14.37 1.39
C ILE A 211 -13.27 -13.54 2.20
N VAL A 212 -13.38 -13.77 3.51
CA VAL A 212 -14.26 -12.97 4.39
C VAL A 212 -13.84 -11.51 4.39
N LEU A 213 -12.53 -11.22 4.53
CA LEU A 213 -12.01 -9.85 4.49
C LEU A 213 -12.30 -9.15 3.17
N VAL A 214 -12.10 -9.83 2.04
CA VAL A 214 -12.43 -9.30 0.72
C VAL A 214 -13.94 -9.05 0.60
N GLY A 215 -14.77 -9.97 1.10
CA GLY A 215 -16.22 -9.80 1.14
C GLY A 215 -16.66 -8.60 1.97
N LEU A 216 -16.04 -8.37 3.14
CA LEU A 216 -16.30 -7.19 3.97
C LEU A 216 -15.88 -5.89 3.27
N ILE A 217 -14.71 -5.84 2.65
CA ILE A 217 -14.26 -4.69 1.88
C ILE A 217 -15.22 -4.41 0.71
N ALA A 218 -15.58 -5.43 -0.05
CA ALA A 218 -16.54 -5.29 -1.15
C ALA A 218 -17.93 -4.82 -0.65
N THR A 219 -18.37 -5.29 0.53
CA THR A 219 -19.59 -4.79 1.17
C THR A 219 -19.51 -3.30 1.48
N LEU A 220 -18.38 -2.83 2.04
CA LEU A 220 -18.18 -1.39 2.29
C LEU A 220 -18.22 -0.59 0.98
N TYR A 221 -17.54 -1.04 -0.06
CA TYR A 221 -17.60 -0.39 -1.37
C TYR A 221 -19.03 -0.38 -1.94
N LEU A 222 -19.78 -1.47 -1.80
CA LEU A 222 -21.17 -1.54 -2.24
C LEU A 222 -22.06 -0.56 -1.45
N MET A 223 -21.87 -0.47 -0.14
CA MET A 223 -22.62 0.47 0.71
C MET A 223 -22.39 1.94 0.31
N PHE A 224 -21.16 2.31 -0.02
CA PHE A 224 -20.78 3.66 -0.41
C PHE A 224 -20.74 3.85 -1.94
N SER A 225 -21.39 2.98 -2.71
CA SER A 225 -21.59 3.12 -4.16
C SER A 225 -22.92 3.81 -4.50
N PRO A 226 -23.13 4.23 -5.74
CA PRO A 226 -24.43 4.75 -6.21
C PRO A 226 -25.60 3.77 -6.06
N VAL A 227 -25.32 2.48 -5.95
CA VAL A 227 -26.33 1.42 -5.70
C VAL A 227 -26.68 1.34 -4.20
N GLY A 228 -25.76 1.77 -3.32
CA GLY A 228 -25.91 1.79 -1.87
C GLY A 228 -26.54 3.11 -1.37
N PHE A 229 -25.85 3.76 -0.42
CA PHE A 229 -26.41 4.91 0.30
C PHE A 229 -26.14 6.28 -0.37
N VAL A 230 -25.30 6.34 -1.40
CA VAL A 230 -24.86 7.63 -1.98
C VAL A 230 -26.01 8.39 -2.64
N ASN A 231 -26.89 7.69 -3.36
CA ASN A 231 -28.04 8.29 -4.06
C ASN A 231 -29.41 7.85 -3.47
N GLY A 232 -29.41 7.36 -2.22
CA GLY A 232 -30.55 6.67 -1.63
C GLY A 232 -30.52 5.17 -1.92
N LEU A 233 -31.12 4.38 -1.06
CA LEU A 233 -31.06 2.91 -1.12
C LEU A 233 -31.74 2.40 -2.41
N SER A 234 -30.96 1.86 -3.32
CA SER A 234 -31.47 1.26 -4.56
C SER A 234 -32.08 -0.11 -4.30
N ASN A 235 -33.15 -0.47 -5.05
CA ASN A 235 -33.74 -1.82 -5.02
C ASN A 235 -32.73 -2.92 -5.40
N ALA A 236 -31.65 -2.56 -6.09
CA ALA A 236 -30.58 -3.47 -6.47
C ALA A 236 -29.58 -3.74 -5.34
N PHE A 237 -29.56 -2.95 -4.27
CA PHE A 237 -28.58 -3.08 -3.18
C PHE A 237 -28.66 -4.42 -2.45
N VAL A 238 -29.88 -4.80 -2.01
CA VAL A 238 -30.08 -6.06 -1.28
C VAL A 238 -29.76 -7.29 -2.14
N PRO A 239 -30.25 -7.40 -3.40
CA PRO A 239 -29.83 -8.49 -4.28
C PRO A 239 -28.31 -8.55 -4.54
N ALA A 240 -27.66 -7.41 -4.74
CA ALA A 240 -26.20 -7.35 -4.94
C ALA A 240 -25.43 -7.80 -3.69
N LEU A 241 -25.87 -7.40 -2.52
CA LEU A 241 -25.26 -7.81 -1.25
C LEU A 241 -25.41 -9.32 -1.01
N VAL A 242 -26.62 -9.85 -1.25
CA VAL A 242 -26.89 -11.29 -1.13
C VAL A 242 -26.06 -12.09 -2.15
N GLY A 243 -25.98 -11.61 -3.40
CA GLY A 243 -25.15 -12.23 -4.44
C GLY A 243 -23.65 -12.23 -4.08
N LEU A 244 -23.13 -11.12 -3.57
CA LEU A 244 -21.75 -11.01 -3.10
C LEU A 244 -21.43 -12.06 -2.03
N TRP A 245 -22.25 -12.14 -0.99
CA TRP A 245 -22.01 -13.08 0.10
C TRP A 245 -22.28 -14.52 -0.30
N ALA A 246 -23.23 -14.80 -1.20
CA ALA A 246 -23.41 -16.13 -1.76
C ALA A 246 -22.14 -16.61 -2.49
N ILE A 247 -21.53 -15.75 -3.30
CA ILE A 247 -20.23 -16.04 -3.94
C ILE A 247 -19.13 -16.29 -2.91
N CYS A 248 -19.04 -15.45 -1.88
CA CYS A 248 -18.07 -15.63 -0.80
C CYS A 248 -18.27 -16.97 -0.08
N PHE A 249 -19.47 -17.36 0.26
CA PHE A 249 -19.76 -18.64 0.92
C PHE A 249 -19.40 -19.83 0.06
N VAL A 250 -19.71 -19.80 -1.24
CA VAL A 250 -19.31 -20.85 -2.20
C VAL A 250 -17.79 -20.93 -2.29
N ALA A 251 -17.11 -19.78 -2.41
CA ALA A 251 -15.66 -19.71 -2.47
C ALA A 251 -15.00 -20.24 -1.18
N ILE A 252 -15.57 -19.95 0.00
CA ILE A 252 -15.11 -20.49 1.28
C ILE A 252 -15.28 -22.02 1.28
N GLY A 253 -16.43 -22.54 0.88
CA GLY A 253 -16.66 -23.99 0.80
C GLY A 253 -15.66 -24.72 -0.10
N ILE A 254 -15.40 -24.16 -1.28
CA ILE A 254 -14.39 -24.69 -2.23
C ILE A 254 -12.99 -24.57 -1.61
N SER A 255 -12.66 -23.45 -1.01
CA SER A 255 -11.33 -23.18 -0.44
C SER A 255 -11.02 -24.12 0.73
N LEU A 256 -12.00 -24.41 1.59
CA LEU A 256 -11.82 -25.32 2.72
C LEU A 256 -11.48 -26.74 2.24
N LYS A 257 -12.11 -27.19 1.15
CA LYS A 257 -11.83 -28.51 0.57
C LYS A 257 -10.45 -28.57 -0.07
N TRP A 258 -10.10 -27.56 -0.87
CA TRP A 258 -8.84 -27.50 -1.61
C TRP A 258 -7.64 -27.19 -0.70
N TRP A 259 -7.82 -26.24 0.25
CA TRP A 259 -6.76 -25.84 1.17
C TRP A 259 -6.39 -26.94 2.17
N ARG A 260 -7.33 -27.78 2.55
CA ARG A 260 -7.07 -28.93 3.41
C ARG A 260 -5.97 -29.83 2.83
N VAL A 261 -6.04 -30.13 1.56
CA VAL A 261 -5.03 -30.95 0.86
C VAL A 261 -3.66 -30.28 0.85
N LYS A 262 -3.63 -28.97 0.52
CA LYS A 262 -2.36 -28.21 0.53
C LYS A 262 -1.76 -28.05 1.94
N TYR A 263 -2.60 -27.87 2.94
CA TYR A 263 -2.19 -27.76 4.34
C TYR A 263 -1.51 -29.08 4.80
N GLU A 264 -2.12 -30.22 4.54
CA GLU A 264 -1.55 -31.53 4.87
C GLU A 264 -0.23 -31.79 4.13
N GLN A 265 -0.12 -31.40 2.87
CA GLN A 265 1.13 -31.46 2.11
C GLN A 265 2.19 -30.52 2.67
N GLY A 266 1.82 -29.32 3.10
CA GLY A 266 2.72 -28.35 3.75
C GLY A 266 3.28 -28.89 5.07
N LEU A 267 2.44 -29.49 5.92
CA LEU A 267 2.87 -30.12 7.17
C LEU A 267 3.85 -31.28 6.93
N LYS A 268 3.58 -32.14 5.92
CA LYS A 268 4.50 -33.26 5.56
C LYS A 268 5.87 -32.74 5.11
N ARG A 269 5.91 -31.62 4.33
CA ARG A 269 7.18 -31.01 3.90
C ARG A 269 7.97 -30.43 5.08
N LEU A 270 7.31 -29.78 6.02
CA LEU A 270 7.96 -29.26 7.22
C LEU A 270 8.52 -30.40 8.10
N ALA A 271 7.75 -31.47 8.28
CA ALA A 271 8.20 -32.64 9.01
C ALA A 271 9.44 -33.29 8.38
N SER A 272 9.52 -33.34 7.05
CA SER A 272 10.67 -33.89 6.33
C SER A 272 11.92 -32.99 6.32
N GLN A 273 11.79 -31.70 6.68
CA GLN A 273 12.92 -30.76 6.81
C GLN A 273 13.53 -30.77 8.22
N HIS A 274 12.81 -31.30 9.19
CA HIS A 274 13.25 -31.41 10.59
C HIS A 274 13.66 -32.86 10.98
N ALA A 275 13.49 -33.82 10.09
CA ALA A 275 14.02 -35.19 10.19
C ALA A 275 15.34 -35.35 9.43
#